data_26913ac7ce0c5ebc25f3a74cc9116766
#
_entry.id   26913ac7ce0c5ebc25f3a74cc9116766
#
_cell.length_a   1.000
_cell.length_b   1.000
_cell.length_c   1.000
_cell.angle_alpha   90.00
_cell.angle_beta   90.00
_cell.angle_gamma   90.00
#
_symmetry.space_group_name_H-M   'P 1'
#
loop_
_entity.id
_entity.type
_entity.pdbx_description
1 polymer ?
#
loop_
_entity_poly.entity_id
_entity_poly.type
_entity_poly.pdbx_seq_one_letter_code
_entity_poly.pdbx_strand_id
1 'polypeptide(L)'
;AELLIEDCIREKIDAVCLREVQKSLKFSVKKLLEYKIQAMNAGSYFEVQNEQIKSKNGGVIIFQGMQDHTSDSIKSLEGFKRAWFEEAQSASQRSLDLLRPTIRAPCSEMWFSWNPNLSSDPVDVLLRGDNPPPNSVVVRANYKDNPWLPAELLAEMEYDKRRDPDKYAHIWLGEYQRNSEARVFRNWSVEDFERPAGTIF
;
A
#
# COMPACT_ATOMS: atom_id res chain seq x y z
N ALA A 1 -1.22 10.56 3.32
CA ALA A 1 -1.60 11.79 2.60
C ALA A 1 -1.32 13.04 3.44
N GLU A 2 -1.88 13.17 4.65
CA GLU A 2 -1.71 14.36 5.51
C GLU A 2 -0.25 14.64 5.83
N LEU A 3 0.52 13.65 6.26
CA LEU A 3 1.96 13.80 6.52
C LEU A 3 2.71 14.38 5.31
N LEU A 4 2.39 13.93 4.09
CA LEU A 4 3.02 14.46 2.89
C LEU A 4 2.69 15.93 2.65
N ILE A 5 1.43 16.31 2.90
CA ILE A 5 0.99 17.71 2.81
C ILE A 5 1.71 18.58 3.84
N GLU A 6 1.80 18.12 5.09
CA GLU A 6 2.52 18.82 6.16
C GLU A 6 4.01 19.00 5.84
N ASP A 7 4.68 17.96 5.36
CA ASP A 7 6.08 18.03 4.94
C ASP A 7 6.28 19.09 3.83
N CYS A 8 5.40 19.09 2.82
CA CYS A 8 5.45 20.07 1.73
C CYS A 8 5.13 21.51 2.18
N ILE A 9 4.39 21.70 3.29
CA ILE A 9 4.16 23.02 3.89
C ILE A 9 5.39 23.49 4.66
N ARG A 10 6.04 22.59 5.39
CA ARG A 10 7.20 22.91 6.25
C ARG A 10 8.45 23.26 5.47
N GLU A 11 8.73 22.54 4.39
CA GLU A 11 9.92 22.74 3.60
C GLU A 11 9.71 22.44 2.11
N LYS A 12 10.70 22.80 1.28
CA LYS A 12 10.73 22.40 -0.12
C LYS A 12 10.97 20.90 -0.23
N ILE A 13 9.95 20.16 -0.66
CA ILE A 13 10.00 18.72 -0.90
C ILE A 13 9.53 18.40 -2.31
N ASP A 14 10.38 17.69 -3.06
CA ASP A 14 9.96 16.99 -4.26
C ASP A 14 9.56 15.57 -3.84
N ALA A 15 8.32 15.20 -4.15
CA ALA A 15 7.71 13.96 -3.76
C ALA A 15 7.12 13.22 -4.97
N VAL A 16 7.18 11.91 -4.94
CA VAL A 16 6.51 11.06 -5.94
C VAL A 16 5.53 10.10 -5.25
N CYS A 17 4.31 10.07 -5.76
CA CYS A 17 3.33 9.06 -5.40
C CYS A 17 3.34 7.97 -6.47
N LEU A 18 3.49 6.73 -6.04
CA LEU A 18 3.75 5.56 -6.89
C LEU A 18 2.68 4.50 -6.74
N ARG A 19 2.39 3.78 -7.80
CA ARG A 19 1.72 2.48 -7.86
C ARG A 19 2.39 1.62 -8.91
N GLU A 20 2.17 0.31 -8.87
CA GLU A 20 2.63 -0.55 -9.95
C GLU A 20 1.97 -0.15 -11.28
N VAL A 21 0.66 0.08 -11.30
CA VAL A 21 -0.10 0.48 -12.49
C VAL A 21 -0.52 1.94 -12.44
N GLN A 22 -0.10 2.75 -13.41
CA GLN A 22 -0.32 4.21 -13.43
C GLN A 22 -1.81 4.63 -13.56
N LYS A 23 -2.63 3.88 -14.28
CA LYS A 23 -4.01 4.29 -14.62
C LYS A 23 -4.88 4.62 -13.41
N SER A 24 -4.61 4.01 -12.27
CA SER A 24 -5.39 4.22 -11.04
C SER A 24 -4.91 5.38 -10.16
N LEU A 25 -3.66 5.85 -10.33
CA LEU A 25 -3.04 6.88 -9.47
C LEU A 25 -3.77 8.23 -9.50
N LYS A 26 -4.13 8.71 -10.70
CA LYS A 26 -4.81 10.00 -10.85
C LYS A 26 -6.19 10.01 -10.19
N PHE A 27 -6.86 8.87 -10.16
CA PHE A 27 -8.22 8.75 -9.62
C PHE A 27 -8.25 8.36 -8.13
N SER A 28 -7.15 7.96 -7.55
CA SER A 28 -7.06 7.57 -6.14
C SER A 28 -6.19 8.53 -5.33
N VAL A 29 -4.87 8.44 -5.46
CA VAL A 29 -3.92 9.20 -4.62
C VAL A 29 -4.03 10.70 -4.87
N LYS A 30 -4.12 11.13 -6.13
CA LYS A 30 -4.22 12.56 -6.45
C LYS A 30 -5.51 13.15 -5.87
N LYS A 31 -6.66 12.50 -6.08
CA LYS A 31 -7.94 12.96 -5.48
C LYS A 31 -7.91 12.95 -3.96
N LEU A 32 -7.27 11.95 -3.36
CA LEU A 32 -7.09 11.91 -1.91
C LEU A 32 -6.28 13.11 -1.40
N LEU A 33 -5.17 13.43 -2.08
CA LEU A 33 -4.36 14.61 -1.72
C LEU A 33 -5.14 15.92 -1.92
N GLU A 34 -5.87 16.07 -3.02
CA GLU A 34 -6.74 17.24 -3.27
C GLU A 34 -7.78 17.41 -2.15
N TYR A 35 -8.47 16.31 -1.80
CA TYR A 35 -9.44 16.33 -0.71
C TYR A 35 -8.79 16.72 0.62
N LYS A 36 -7.63 16.14 0.95
CA LYS A 36 -6.93 16.42 2.21
C LYS A 36 -6.38 17.84 2.26
N ILE A 37 -5.87 18.37 1.16
CA ILE A 37 -5.44 19.78 1.04
C ILE A 37 -6.61 20.71 1.40
N GLN A 38 -7.82 20.45 0.91
CA GLN A 38 -9.01 21.24 1.25
C GLN A 38 -9.44 21.04 2.71
N ALA A 39 -9.49 19.80 3.18
CA ALA A 39 -9.90 19.47 4.55
C ALA A 39 -8.95 20.09 5.62
N MET A 40 -7.67 20.21 5.30
CA MET A 40 -6.65 20.86 6.15
C MET A 40 -6.60 22.39 5.99
N ASN A 41 -7.49 23.00 5.19
CA ASN A 41 -7.46 24.42 4.82
C ASN A 41 -6.10 24.87 4.23
N ALA A 42 -5.39 23.96 3.57
CA ALA A 42 -4.07 24.20 3.00
C ALA A 42 -4.10 24.63 1.52
N GLY A 43 -5.28 24.87 0.94
CA GLY A 43 -5.44 25.23 -0.48
C GLY A 43 -4.62 26.44 -0.90
N SER A 44 -4.38 27.39 -0.01
CA SER A 44 -3.55 28.55 -0.30
C SER A 44 -2.05 28.23 -0.47
N TYR A 45 -1.59 27.05 -0.03
CA TYR A 45 -0.19 26.60 -0.12
C TYR A 45 0.10 25.75 -1.37
N PHE A 46 -0.95 25.32 -2.06
CA PHE A 46 -0.79 24.38 -3.19
C PHE A 46 -1.48 24.87 -4.44
N GLU A 47 -0.82 24.67 -5.58
CA GLU A 47 -1.38 24.81 -6.91
C GLU A 47 -1.60 23.40 -7.48
N VAL A 48 -2.86 22.98 -7.59
CA VAL A 48 -3.23 21.69 -8.13
C VAL A 48 -3.31 21.78 -9.65
N GLN A 49 -2.40 21.08 -10.33
CA GLN A 49 -2.34 20.98 -11.80
C GLN A 49 -2.79 19.57 -12.23
N ASN A 50 -2.97 19.36 -13.55
CA ASN A 50 -3.46 18.08 -14.05
C ASN A 50 -2.53 16.91 -13.73
N GLU A 51 -1.20 17.10 -13.89
CA GLU A 51 -0.19 16.03 -13.76
C GLU A 51 0.61 16.11 -12.43
N GLN A 52 0.49 17.20 -11.69
CA GLN A 52 1.29 17.45 -10.49
C GLN A 52 0.59 18.40 -9.52
N ILE A 53 1.09 18.44 -8.30
CA ILE A 53 0.69 19.44 -7.31
C ILE A 53 1.96 20.20 -6.91
N LYS A 54 1.95 21.54 -7.05
CA LYS A 54 3.07 22.39 -6.66
C LYS A 54 2.83 22.99 -5.29
N SER A 55 3.85 23.05 -4.44
CA SER A 55 3.81 23.78 -3.19
C SER A 55 4.38 25.20 -3.35
N LYS A 56 3.93 26.13 -2.53
CA LYS A 56 4.50 27.50 -2.49
C LYS A 56 5.97 27.54 -2.12
N ASN A 57 6.47 26.51 -1.44
CA ASN A 57 7.89 26.37 -1.12
C ASN A 57 8.75 25.96 -2.33
N GLY A 58 8.13 25.80 -3.52
CA GLY A 58 8.82 25.43 -4.76
C GLY A 58 9.06 23.93 -4.90
N GLY A 59 8.45 23.10 -4.06
CA GLY A 59 8.44 21.66 -4.20
C GLY A 59 7.29 21.17 -5.12
N VAL A 60 7.38 19.92 -5.56
CA VAL A 60 6.40 19.30 -6.44
C VAL A 60 6.02 17.90 -5.96
N ILE A 61 4.75 17.54 -6.12
CA ILE A 61 4.26 16.16 -5.96
C ILE A 61 3.85 15.67 -7.34
N ILE A 62 4.50 14.61 -7.81
CA ILE A 62 4.19 13.95 -9.10
C ILE A 62 3.58 12.57 -8.88
N PHE A 63 2.97 12.00 -9.93
CA PHE A 63 2.24 10.73 -9.89
C PHE A 63 2.76 9.82 -11.00
N GLN A 64 3.29 8.65 -10.63
CA GLN A 64 4.00 7.79 -11.57
C GLN A 64 3.71 6.31 -11.34
N GLY A 65 3.35 5.57 -12.42
CA GLY A 65 3.31 4.11 -12.39
C GLY A 65 4.71 3.53 -12.53
N MET A 66 4.90 2.30 -12.06
CA MET A 66 6.20 1.61 -12.13
C MET A 66 6.29 0.61 -13.27
N GLN A 67 5.16 0.04 -13.70
CA GLN A 67 5.12 -1.08 -14.65
C GLN A 67 5.71 -0.74 -16.02
N ASP A 68 5.45 0.46 -16.53
CA ASP A 68 5.83 0.87 -17.90
C ASP A 68 7.12 1.71 -17.92
N HIS A 69 7.82 1.83 -16.80
CA HIS A 69 8.99 2.69 -16.73
C HIS A 69 10.30 1.95 -16.97
N THR A 70 11.13 2.57 -17.79
CA THR A 70 12.52 2.18 -17.98
C THR A 70 13.37 2.63 -16.79
N SER A 71 14.53 2.02 -16.60
CA SER A 71 15.49 2.45 -15.57
C SER A 71 15.82 3.95 -15.66
N ASP A 72 15.78 4.55 -16.85
CA ASP A 72 16.12 5.96 -17.06
C ASP A 72 15.01 6.91 -16.58
N SER A 73 13.75 6.54 -16.73
CA SER A 73 12.63 7.34 -16.19
C SER A 73 12.58 7.31 -14.66
N ILE A 74 13.00 6.23 -14.04
CA ILE A 74 13.10 6.14 -12.57
C ILE A 74 14.29 6.96 -12.06
N LYS A 75 15.43 7.00 -12.78
CA LYS A 75 16.58 7.86 -12.42
C LYS A 75 16.23 9.34 -12.32
N SER A 76 15.20 9.80 -13.05
CA SER A 76 14.74 11.20 -12.93
C SER A 76 14.20 11.56 -11.54
N LEU A 77 13.93 10.57 -10.70
CA LEU A 77 13.52 10.74 -9.29
C LEU A 77 14.72 10.90 -8.34
N GLU A 78 15.93 10.87 -8.85
CA GLU A 78 17.12 11.21 -8.04
C GLU A 78 16.98 12.64 -7.51
N GLY A 79 17.08 12.81 -6.22
CA GLY A 79 16.85 14.11 -5.58
C GLY A 79 15.48 14.27 -4.94
N PHE A 80 14.53 13.39 -5.23
CA PHE A 80 13.26 13.36 -4.54
C PHE A 80 13.44 12.94 -3.08
N LYS A 81 12.79 13.68 -2.17
CA LYS A 81 12.90 13.41 -0.73
C LYS A 81 11.82 12.47 -0.21
N ARG A 82 10.69 12.37 -0.89
CA ARG A 82 9.60 11.47 -0.50
C ARG A 82 9.16 10.62 -1.69
N ALA A 83 9.08 9.33 -1.46
CA ALA A 83 8.46 8.39 -2.39
C ALA A 83 7.38 7.61 -1.64
N TRP A 84 6.12 7.81 -2.00
CA TRP A 84 5.01 7.09 -1.41
C TRP A 84 4.45 6.06 -2.40
N PHE A 85 4.72 4.78 -2.12
CA PHE A 85 4.19 3.65 -2.88
C PHE A 85 2.86 3.20 -2.26
N GLU A 86 1.76 3.48 -2.94
CA GLU A 86 0.42 3.12 -2.52
C GLU A 86 -0.01 1.80 -3.17
N GLU A 87 -0.78 0.97 -2.44
CA GLU A 87 -1.11 -0.41 -2.82
C GLU A 87 0.14 -1.26 -3.12
N ALA A 88 1.13 -1.15 -2.24
CA ALA A 88 2.44 -1.76 -2.45
C ALA A 88 2.43 -3.30 -2.42
N GLN A 89 1.32 -3.97 -2.05
CA GLN A 89 1.15 -5.41 -2.24
C GLN A 89 1.24 -5.82 -3.71
N SER A 90 0.96 -4.90 -4.64
CA SER A 90 1.07 -5.12 -6.08
C SER A 90 2.47 -4.86 -6.64
N ALA A 91 3.38 -4.29 -5.83
CA ALA A 91 4.72 -3.92 -6.28
C ALA A 91 5.52 -5.16 -6.72
N SER A 92 6.10 -5.10 -7.92
CA SER A 92 7.03 -6.13 -8.37
C SER A 92 8.40 -5.99 -7.68
N GLN A 93 9.13 -7.10 -7.54
CA GLN A 93 10.52 -7.04 -7.05
C GLN A 93 11.37 -6.08 -7.87
N ARG A 94 11.19 -6.09 -9.19
CA ARG A 94 11.89 -5.17 -10.11
C ARG A 94 11.63 -3.71 -9.78
N SER A 95 10.36 -3.35 -9.49
CA SER A 95 9.99 -1.97 -9.13
C SER A 95 10.68 -1.52 -7.84
N LEU A 96 10.74 -2.39 -6.83
CA LEU A 96 11.44 -2.12 -5.58
C LEU A 96 12.96 -2.00 -5.78
N ASP A 97 13.56 -2.86 -6.59
CA ASP A 97 15.00 -2.86 -6.89
C ASP A 97 15.45 -1.63 -7.67
N LEU A 98 14.56 -1.05 -8.48
CA LEU A 98 14.81 0.21 -9.20
C LEU A 98 14.60 1.44 -8.30
N LEU A 99 13.54 1.46 -7.50
CA LEU A 99 13.16 2.62 -6.70
C LEU A 99 14.13 2.85 -5.53
N ARG A 100 14.47 1.81 -4.80
CA ARG A 100 15.29 1.92 -3.58
C ARG A 100 16.64 2.63 -3.77
N PRO A 101 17.46 2.29 -4.78
CA PRO A 101 18.71 3.00 -5.00
C PRO A 101 18.53 4.40 -5.59
N THR A 102 17.34 4.71 -6.12
CA THR A 102 17.08 6.02 -6.74
C THR A 102 16.71 7.07 -5.70
N ILE A 103 15.90 6.72 -4.70
CA ILE A 103 15.52 7.64 -3.62
C ILE A 103 16.65 7.68 -2.57
N ARG A 104 17.61 8.56 -2.80
CA ARG A 104 18.86 8.64 -2.01
C ARG A 104 19.27 10.06 -1.62
N ALA A 105 18.39 11.05 -1.81
CA ALA A 105 18.65 12.40 -1.33
C ALA A 105 18.82 12.39 0.20
N PRO A 106 19.65 13.30 0.76
CA PRO A 106 19.79 13.41 2.21
C PRO A 106 18.43 13.58 2.89
N CYS A 107 18.18 12.81 3.95
CA CYS A 107 16.91 12.77 4.68
C CYS A 107 15.70 12.34 3.81
N SER A 108 15.93 11.56 2.75
CA SER A 108 14.83 10.99 1.97
C SER A 108 14.19 9.81 2.69
N GLU A 109 12.90 9.65 2.45
CA GLU A 109 12.12 8.54 3.00
C GLU A 109 11.28 7.90 1.91
N MET A 110 11.10 6.57 2.02
CA MET A 110 10.16 5.82 1.22
C MET A 110 9.02 5.32 2.12
N TRP A 111 7.81 5.64 1.75
CA TRP A 111 6.60 5.24 2.45
C TRP A 111 5.85 4.19 1.64
N PHE A 112 5.41 3.15 2.31
CA PHE A 112 4.64 2.08 1.70
C PHE A 112 3.32 1.94 2.44
N SER A 113 2.22 1.93 1.71
CA SER A 113 0.90 1.62 2.25
C SER A 113 0.31 0.43 1.49
N TRP A 114 -0.08 -0.61 2.23
CA TRP A 114 -0.63 -1.82 1.61
C TRP A 114 -1.53 -2.60 2.56
N ASN A 115 -2.43 -3.37 1.99
CA ASN A 115 -3.09 -4.47 2.65
C ASN A 115 -2.30 -5.74 2.36
N PRO A 116 -1.77 -6.46 3.38
CA PRO A 116 -1.02 -7.69 3.15
C PRO A 116 -1.86 -8.71 2.37
N ASN A 117 -1.34 -9.21 1.26
CA ASN A 117 -2.01 -10.23 0.47
C ASN A 117 -1.34 -11.59 0.69
N LEU A 118 -0.07 -11.74 0.28
CA LEU A 118 0.71 -12.93 0.52
C LEU A 118 1.99 -12.58 1.29
N SER A 119 2.44 -13.49 2.14
CA SER A 119 3.73 -13.33 2.83
C SER A 119 4.94 -13.32 1.88
N SER A 120 4.74 -13.82 0.65
CA SER A 120 5.73 -13.82 -0.43
C SER A 120 5.73 -12.55 -1.27
N ASP A 121 4.81 -11.61 -1.02
CA ASP A 121 4.77 -10.35 -1.76
C ASP A 121 6.07 -9.57 -1.51
N PRO A 122 6.68 -8.97 -2.55
CA PRO A 122 7.98 -8.32 -2.41
C PRO A 122 8.06 -7.26 -1.31
N VAL A 123 7.00 -6.50 -1.09
CA VAL A 123 6.94 -5.50 -0.02
C VAL A 123 6.89 -6.14 1.37
N ASP A 124 6.21 -7.27 1.53
CA ASP A 124 6.16 -8.01 2.78
C ASP A 124 7.51 -8.65 3.11
N VAL A 125 8.13 -9.30 2.12
CA VAL A 125 9.50 -9.84 2.26
C VAL A 125 10.49 -8.73 2.63
N LEU A 126 10.37 -7.54 2.01
CA LEU A 126 11.26 -6.41 2.26
C LEU A 126 11.11 -5.82 3.67
N LEU A 127 9.86 -5.62 4.15
CA LEU A 127 9.58 -4.82 5.34
C LEU A 127 9.16 -5.64 6.57
N ARG A 128 8.57 -6.83 6.35
CA ARG A 128 8.07 -7.73 7.39
C ARG A 128 8.81 -9.07 7.43
N GLY A 129 9.79 -9.27 6.55
CA GLY A 129 10.69 -10.43 6.58
C GLY A 129 11.73 -10.33 7.69
N ASP A 130 12.61 -11.32 7.76
CA ASP A 130 13.59 -11.47 8.87
C ASP A 130 14.67 -10.36 8.90
N ASN A 131 14.93 -9.71 7.76
CA ASN A 131 15.99 -8.71 7.63
C ASN A 131 15.49 -7.43 6.93
N PRO A 132 14.62 -6.63 7.57
CA PRO A 132 14.16 -5.38 6.99
C PRO A 132 15.31 -4.37 6.85
N PRO A 133 15.22 -3.41 5.92
CA PRO A 133 16.21 -2.36 5.80
C PRO A 133 16.43 -1.60 7.12
N PRO A 134 17.65 -1.11 7.40
CA PRO A 134 17.91 -0.30 8.60
C PRO A 134 16.97 0.91 8.68
N ASN A 135 16.56 1.27 9.89
CA ASN A 135 15.64 2.37 10.19
C ASN A 135 14.22 2.21 9.60
N SER A 136 13.82 1.00 9.23
CA SER A 136 12.44 0.73 8.85
C SER A 136 11.51 0.78 10.06
N VAL A 137 10.33 1.40 9.88
CA VAL A 137 9.25 1.40 10.86
C VAL A 137 8.02 0.80 10.20
N VAL A 138 7.50 -0.29 10.77
CA VAL A 138 6.30 -0.95 10.27
C VAL A 138 5.17 -0.76 11.28
N VAL A 139 4.10 -0.10 10.86
CA VAL A 139 2.91 0.13 11.68
C VAL A 139 1.76 -0.72 11.13
N ARG A 140 1.17 -1.55 11.99
CA ARG A 140 -0.07 -2.27 11.66
C ARG A 140 -1.26 -1.44 12.14
N ALA A 141 -2.19 -1.19 11.24
CA ALA A 141 -3.45 -0.53 11.54
C ALA A 141 -4.60 -1.34 10.94
N ASN A 142 -5.72 -1.38 11.63
CA ASN A 142 -6.93 -2.05 11.16
C ASN A 142 -8.19 -1.21 11.48
N TYR A 143 -9.37 -1.73 11.19
CA TYR A 143 -10.61 -0.98 11.37
C TYR A 143 -10.84 -0.47 12.81
N LYS A 144 -10.28 -1.14 13.84
CA LYS A 144 -10.42 -0.73 15.26
C LYS A 144 -9.64 0.54 15.58
N ASP A 145 -8.60 0.82 14.79
CA ASP A 145 -7.76 1.99 14.94
C ASP A 145 -8.36 3.22 14.21
N ASN A 146 -9.47 3.02 13.48
CA ASN A 146 -10.18 4.09 12.79
C ASN A 146 -11.40 4.58 13.58
N PRO A 147 -11.31 5.70 14.32
CA PRO A 147 -12.42 6.23 15.11
C PRO A 147 -13.56 6.81 14.24
N TRP A 148 -13.34 6.98 12.94
CA TRP A 148 -14.33 7.52 11.98
C TRP A 148 -14.90 6.42 11.06
N LEU A 149 -14.84 5.15 11.47
CA LEU A 149 -15.40 4.07 10.65
C LEU A 149 -16.92 4.25 10.50
N PRO A 150 -17.46 4.39 9.26
CA PRO A 150 -18.89 4.55 9.03
C PRO A 150 -19.70 3.32 9.51
N ALA A 151 -20.93 3.57 9.92
CA ALA A 151 -21.83 2.51 10.42
C ALA A 151 -22.10 1.43 9.35
N GLU A 152 -22.16 1.83 8.07
CA GLU A 152 -22.33 0.94 6.93
C GLU A 152 -21.17 -0.05 6.79
N LEU A 153 -19.92 0.43 6.93
CA LEU A 153 -18.75 -0.43 6.91
C LEU A 153 -18.65 -1.32 8.15
N LEU A 154 -19.10 -0.85 9.29
CA LEU A 154 -19.18 -1.66 10.51
C LEU A 154 -20.18 -2.83 10.32
N ALA A 155 -21.33 -2.58 9.71
CA ALA A 155 -22.33 -3.61 9.42
C ALA A 155 -21.79 -4.65 8.41
N GLU A 156 -21.05 -4.21 7.38
CA GLU A 156 -20.41 -5.11 6.42
C GLU A 156 -19.31 -5.95 7.09
N MET A 157 -18.50 -5.35 7.95
CA MET A 157 -17.50 -6.06 8.74
C MET A 157 -18.11 -7.16 9.59
N GLU A 158 -19.21 -6.87 10.32
CA GLU A 158 -19.90 -7.86 11.13
C GLU A 158 -20.55 -8.98 10.27
N TYR A 159 -20.99 -8.67 9.08
CA TYR A 159 -21.47 -9.65 8.12
C TYR A 159 -20.35 -10.59 7.65
N ASP A 160 -19.20 -10.03 7.22
CA ASP A 160 -18.04 -10.81 6.79
C ASP A 160 -17.53 -11.70 7.93
N LYS A 161 -17.44 -11.18 9.15
CA LYS A 161 -16.99 -11.91 10.33
C LYS A 161 -17.81 -13.17 10.61
N ARG A 162 -19.15 -13.11 10.38
CA ARG A 162 -20.03 -14.25 10.59
C ARG A 162 -20.02 -15.25 9.45
N ARG A 163 -19.90 -14.74 8.21
CA ARG A 163 -20.04 -15.56 7.01
C ARG A 163 -18.73 -16.19 6.54
N ASP A 164 -17.65 -15.44 6.60
CA ASP A 164 -16.33 -15.86 6.10
C ASP A 164 -15.22 -15.31 7.00
N PRO A 165 -14.87 -16.05 8.07
CA PRO A 165 -13.83 -15.62 9.02
C PRO A 165 -12.46 -15.41 8.37
N ASP A 166 -12.11 -16.13 7.30
CA ASP A 166 -10.84 -15.93 6.60
C ASP A 166 -10.84 -14.63 5.81
N LYS A 167 -11.93 -14.33 5.12
CA LYS A 167 -12.14 -13.03 4.45
C LYS A 167 -12.10 -11.89 5.46
N TYR A 168 -12.79 -12.05 6.61
CA TYR A 168 -12.75 -11.05 7.68
C TYR A 168 -11.34 -10.82 8.20
N ALA A 169 -10.57 -11.87 8.46
CA ALA A 169 -9.20 -11.76 8.93
C ALA A 169 -8.31 -11.02 7.92
N HIS A 170 -8.47 -11.32 6.63
CA HIS A 170 -7.72 -10.67 5.56
C HIS A 170 -8.11 -9.20 5.39
N ILE A 171 -9.39 -8.90 5.15
CA ILE A 171 -9.84 -7.54 4.79
C ILE A 171 -9.83 -6.60 6.00
N TRP A 172 -10.30 -7.05 7.16
CA TRP A 172 -10.54 -6.19 8.30
C TRP A 172 -9.43 -6.19 9.36
N LEU A 173 -8.65 -7.28 9.46
CA LEU A 173 -7.56 -7.39 10.41
C LEU A 173 -6.17 -7.27 9.76
N GLY A 174 -6.08 -7.24 8.42
CA GLY A 174 -4.81 -7.17 7.69
C GLY A 174 -3.98 -8.44 7.80
N GLU A 175 -4.62 -9.60 7.94
CA GLU A 175 -3.95 -10.89 7.86
C GLU A 175 -3.72 -11.29 6.39
N TYR A 176 -2.78 -12.21 6.15
CA TYR A 176 -2.56 -12.75 4.81
C TYR A 176 -3.78 -13.53 4.32
N GLN A 177 -3.97 -13.50 3.01
CA GLN A 177 -5.02 -14.28 2.37
C GLN A 177 -4.72 -15.79 2.55
N ARG A 178 -5.58 -16.49 3.28
CA ARG A 178 -5.41 -17.92 3.57
C ARG A 178 -5.97 -18.83 2.49
N ASN A 179 -6.99 -18.37 1.76
CA ASN A 179 -7.67 -19.14 0.73
C ASN A 179 -7.36 -18.55 -0.65
N SER A 180 -6.49 -19.20 -1.41
CA SER A 180 -6.41 -18.91 -2.83
C SER A 180 -7.67 -19.45 -3.53
N GLU A 181 -8.22 -18.72 -4.50
CA GLU A 181 -9.31 -19.21 -5.37
C GLU A 181 -8.95 -20.52 -6.08
N ALA A 182 -7.67 -20.87 -6.15
CA ALA A 182 -7.15 -22.12 -6.70
C ALA A 182 -7.39 -23.35 -5.81
N ARG A 183 -7.91 -23.22 -4.60
CA ARG A 183 -8.26 -24.38 -3.77
C ARG A 183 -9.52 -25.07 -4.30
N VAL A 184 -9.36 -26.25 -4.87
CA VAL A 184 -10.45 -27.11 -5.36
C VAL A 184 -11.32 -27.61 -4.19
N PHE A 185 -10.69 -27.92 -3.04
CA PHE A 185 -11.40 -28.38 -1.83
C PHE A 185 -11.26 -27.36 -0.70
N ARG A 186 -12.38 -26.97 -0.11
CA ARG A 186 -12.47 -26.14 1.09
C ARG A 186 -12.92 -26.99 2.28
N ASN A 187 -12.49 -26.65 3.48
CA ASN A 187 -12.93 -27.29 4.72
C ASN A 187 -12.68 -28.80 4.77
N TRP A 188 -11.47 -29.23 4.37
CA TRP A 188 -11.04 -30.60 4.53
C TRP A 188 -10.23 -30.77 5.83
N SER A 189 -10.39 -31.92 6.48
CA SER A 189 -9.55 -32.37 7.58
C SER A 189 -8.90 -33.69 7.23
N VAL A 190 -7.74 -33.95 7.81
CA VAL A 190 -7.10 -35.26 7.75
C VAL A 190 -7.49 -35.98 9.04
N GLU A 191 -8.21 -37.08 8.90
CA GLU A 191 -8.62 -37.90 10.03
C GLU A 191 -8.14 -39.33 9.82
N ASP A 192 -7.68 -39.94 10.89
CA ASP A 192 -7.40 -41.38 10.88
C ASP A 192 -8.75 -42.13 10.84
N PHE A 193 -8.89 -43.10 9.97
CA PHE A 193 -10.06 -43.96 9.90
C PHE A 193 -9.69 -45.42 9.94
N GLU A 194 -10.49 -46.19 10.64
CA GLU A 194 -10.37 -47.65 10.63
C GLU A 194 -10.88 -48.20 9.29
N ARG A 195 -10.04 -48.96 8.62
CA ARG A 195 -10.38 -49.57 7.35
C ARG A 195 -11.39 -50.70 7.55
N PRO A 196 -12.59 -50.63 6.99
CA PRO A 196 -13.52 -51.75 7.08
C PRO A 196 -12.96 -53.02 6.49
N ALA A 197 -13.12 -54.15 7.18
CA ALA A 197 -12.66 -55.43 6.69
C ALA A 197 -13.32 -55.77 5.33
N GLY A 198 -12.54 -56.07 4.30
CA GLY A 198 -13.06 -56.42 2.97
C GLY A 198 -13.09 -55.26 1.96
N THR A 199 -12.58 -54.09 2.25
CA THR A 199 -12.45 -52.98 1.27
C THR A 199 -11.34 -53.32 0.26
N ILE A 200 -11.71 -53.48 -1.03
CA ILE A 200 -10.78 -53.64 -2.16
C ILE A 200 -10.70 -52.30 -2.91
N PHE A 201 -9.51 -51.84 -3.25
CA PHE A 201 -9.26 -50.68 -4.10
C PHE A 201 -8.82 -51.15 -5.47
#